data_3db087b8fb686c454f6f65e8532701ea
#
_entry.id   3db087b8fb686c454f6f65e8532701ea
#
_cell.length_a   1.000
_cell.length_b   1.000
_cell.length_c   1.000
_cell.angle_alpha   90.00
_cell.angle_beta   90.00
_cell.angle_gamma   90.00
#
_symmetry.space_group_name_H-M   'P 1'
#
loop_
_entity.id
_entity.type
_entity.pdbx_description
1 polymer ?
#
loop_
_entity_poly.entity_id
_entity_poly.type
_entity_poly.pdbx_seq_one_letter_code
_entity_poly.pdbx_strand_id
1 'polypeptide(L)'
;MPRFKIAIQYDGSRYCGWQVQQNGLTIQSELEKLLGSFNGKSSVKITGAGRTDSGVHALGQVAHFDLNTDLDTCTLMKAINAKCPKDIIIVECDVVPTEFHARFTAVRSTYRYQCYTGTNPLYRNQSWFLPELDIDTLNSISKNLLGTHDFLSFSKWNKQINSTQCDIFQSAWTKENNMVIFTITGNRFLHNMVRYLSGTIIADVSYTHLTLPTKCSV
;
A
#
# COMPACT_ATOMS: atom_id res chain seq x y z
N MET A 1 -24.90 -16.88 5.15
CA MET A 1 -24.01 -16.01 5.92
C MET A 1 -23.68 -14.82 5.04
N PRO A 2 -24.04 -13.59 5.42
CA PRO A 2 -23.78 -12.42 4.59
C PRO A 2 -22.28 -12.15 4.48
N ARG A 3 -21.86 -11.68 3.28
CA ARG A 3 -20.51 -11.23 2.99
C ARG A 3 -20.43 -9.72 3.12
N PHE A 4 -19.44 -9.26 3.86
CA PHE A 4 -19.16 -7.86 4.07
C PHE A 4 -17.86 -7.46 3.32
N LYS A 5 -17.93 -6.33 2.62
CA LYS A 5 -16.77 -5.60 2.09
C LYS A 5 -16.49 -4.45 3.04
N ILE A 6 -15.25 -4.25 3.41
CA ILE A 6 -14.81 -3.11 4.21
C ILE A 6 -13.65 -2.38 3.54
N ALA A 7 -13.59 -1.05 3.72
CA ALA A 7 -12.41 -0.25 3.46
C ALA A 7 -11.74 0.14 4.79
N ILE A 8 -10.43 -0.01 4.85
CA ILE A 8 -9.65 0.07 6.08
C ILE A 8 -8.54 1.08 5.90
N GLN A 9 -8.40 2.01 6.86
CA GLN A 9 -7.21 2.84 7.03
C GLN A 9 -6.39 2.30 8.19
N TYR A 10 -5.07 2.29 8.05
CA TYR A 10 -4.17 1.91 9.15
C TYR A 10 -2.80 2.56 9.07
N ASP A 11 -2.25 2.85 10.24
CA ASP A 11 -0.83 3.10 10.44
C ASP A 11 -0.11 1.77 10.61
N GLY A 12 0.70 1.39 9.62
CA GLY A 12 1.42 0.12 9.59
C GLY A 12 2.69 0.07 10.42
N SER A 13 3.12 1.17 11.05
CA SER A 13 4.43 1.31 11.71
C SER A 13 4.70 0.22 12.75
N ARG A 14 3.66 -0.26 13.44
CA ARG A 14 3.75 -1.28 14.50
C ARG A 14 3.50 -2.70 14.00
N TYR A 15 3.22 -2.88 12.71
CA TYR A 15 2.76 -4.15 12.15
C TYR A 15 3.78 -4.76 11.20
N CYS A 16 3.88 -6.08 11.25
CA CYS A 16 4.67 -6.87 10.30
C CYS A 16 3.97 -7.02 8.94
N GLY A 17 3.20 -6.00 8.53
CA GLY A 17 2.42 -5.96 7.31
C GLY A 17 0.98 -6.48 7.49
N TRP A 18 0.33 -6.72 6.34
CA TRP A 18 -1.06 -7.19 6.32
C TRP A 18 -1.21 -8.64 6.74
N GLN A 19 -0.48 -9.55 6.08
CA GLN A 19 -0.72 -11.00 6.14
C GLN A 19 -0.34 -11.61 7.49
N VAL A 20 -1.19 -12.47 8.06
CA VAL A 20 -0.91 -13.25 9.27
C VAL A 20 0.40 -14.02 9.12
N GLN A 21 1.26 -13.93 10.13
CA GLN A 21 2.56 -14.58 10.24
C GLN A 21 2.70 -15.23 11.63
N GLN A 22 3.56 -16.26 11.74
CA GLN A 22 3.76 -16.97 13.01
C GLN A 22 4.38 -16.07 14.10
N ASN A 23 5.27 -15.18 13.71
CA ASN A 23 6.06 -14.35 14.62
C ASN A 23 5.87 -12.86 14.27
N GLY A 24 4.74 -12.26 14.63
CA GLY A 24 4.55 -10.83 14.44
C GLY A 24 3.10 -10.37 14.47
N LEU A 25 2.90 -9.16 14.96
CA LEU A 25 1.62 -8.50 14.95
C LEU A 25 1.30 -8.06 13.52
N THR A 26 0.12 -8.39 13.00
CA THR A 26 -0.30 -8.05 11.64
C THR A 26 -1.69 -7.45 11.62
N ILE A 27 -2.00 -6.64 10.61
CA ILE A 27 -3.32 -6.01 10.48
C ILE A 27 -4.42 -7.09 10.38
N GLN A 28 -4.17 -8.13 9.57
CA GLN A 28 -5.11 -9.23 9.39
C GLN A 28 -5.38 -9.98 10.70
N SER A 29 -4.35 -10.26 11.51
CA SER A 29 -4.52 -11.00 12.77
C SER A 29 -5.35 -10.21 13.81
N GLU A 30 -5.15 -8.90 13.89
CA GLU A 30 -5.94 -8.04 14.79
C GLU A 30 -7.41 -8.00 14.36
N LEU A 31 -7.68 -7.84 13.07
CA LEU A 31 -9.03 -7.82 12.55
C LEU A 31 -9.72 -9.19 12.68
N GLU A 32 -9.05 -10.30 12.40
CA GLU A 32 -9.63 -11.66 12.56
C GLU A 32 -9.96 -11.95 14.02
N LYS A 33 -9.08 -11.59 14.96
CA LYS A 33 -9.31 -11.71 16.41
C LYS A 33 -10.53 -10.89 16.85
N LEU A 34 -10.62 -9.65 16.36
CA LEU A 34 -11.71 -8.75 16.68
C LEU A 34 -13.03 -9.26 16.12
N LEU A 35 -13.07 -9.63 14.83
CA LEU A 35 -14.27 -10.18 14.18
C LEU A 35 -14.74 -11.47 14.83
N GLY A 36 -13.83 -12.33 15.30
CA GLY A 36 -14.17 -13.52 16.08
C GLY A 36 -14.98 -13.21 17.35
N SER A 37 -14.77 -12.04 17.97
CA SER A 37 -15.55 -11.62 19.15
C SER A 37 -17.02 -11.32 18.84
N PHE A 38 -17.36 -11.04 17.58
CA PHE A 38 -18.75 -10.87 17.11
C PHE A 38 -19.38 -12.17 16.62
N ASN A 39 -18.59 -13.24 16.45
CA ASN A 39 -19.03 -14.54 15.94
C ASN A 39 -19.02 -15.64 17.04
N GLY A 40 -19.44 -15.30 18.25
CA GLY A 40 -19.46 -16.27 19.36
C GLY A 40 -18.07 -16.87 19.69
N LYS A 41 -16.98 -16.12 19.46
CA LYS A 41 -15.56 -16.52 19.55
C LYS A 41 -15.12 -17.53 18.49
N SER A 42 -15.95 -17.84 17.50
CA SER A 42 -15.52 -18.63 16.33
C SER A 42 -14.64 -17.78 15.42
N SER A 43 -13.61 -18.38 14.82
CA SER A 43 -12.68 -17.66 13.93
C SER A 43 -13.40 -17.11 12.71
N VAL A 44 -13.16 -15.84 12.39
CA VAL A 44 -13.61 -15.19 11.14
C VAL A 44 -12.37 -14.92 10.29
N LYS A 45 -12.37 -15.42 9.06
CA LYS A 45 -11.29 -15.17 8.11
C LYS A 45 -11.55 -13.89 7.36
N ILE A 46 -10.54 -13.03 7.26
CA ILE A 46 -10.59 -11.82 6.44
C ILE A 46 -9.62 -11.92 5.28
N THR A 47 -10.06 -11.53 4.09
CA THR A 47 -9.25 -11.57 2.88
C THR A 47 -9.07 -10.15 2.34
N GLY A 48 -7.84 -9.65 2.30
CA GLY A 48 -7.50 -8.35 1.73
C GLY A 48 -7.32 -8.38 0.21
N ALA A 49 -7.54 -7.24 -0.44
CA ALA A 49 -7.32 -7.03 -1.87
C ALA A 49 -5.84 -7.17 -2.23
N GLY A 50 -4.95 -6.64 -1.40
CA GLY A 50 -3.50 -6.74 -1.56
C GLY A 50 -2.81 -7.00 -0.22
N ARG A 51 -1.55 -7.45 -0.30
CA ARG A 51 -0.69 -7.53 0.87
C ARG A 51 0.16 -6.27 0.93
N THR A 52 0.27 -5.69 2.11
CA THR A 52 1.24 -4.64 2.40
C THR A 52 2.40 -5.21 3.20
N ASP A 53 3.60 -4.72 2.92
CA ASP A 53 4.81 -5.12 3.65
C ASP A 53 4.85 -4.50 5.05
N SER A 54 5.81 -4.93 5.87
CA SER A 54 6.05 -4.38 7.21
C SER A 54 6.23 -2.85 7.16
N GLY A 55 5.55 -2.15 8.05
CA GLY A 55 5.61 -0.69 8.17
C GLY A 55 4.80 0.09 7.13
N VAL A 56 4.17 -0.56 6.16
CA VAL A 56 3.37 0.11 5.12
C VAL A 56 1.99 0.49 5.66
N HIS A 57 1.61 1.74 5.46
CA HIS A 57 0.29 2.28 5.81
C HIS A 57 -0.74 2.01 4.71
N ALA A 58 -2.02 2.21 5.00
CA ALA A 58 -3.08 2.23 3.99
C ALA A 58 -4.07 3.36 4.24
N LEU A 59 -4.54 3.97 3.17
CA LEU A 59 -5.63 4.96 3.18
C LEU A 59 -6.98 4.33 2.79
N GLY A 60 -6.98 3.09 2.29
CA GLY A 60 -8.20 2.43 1.80
C GLY A 60 -7.92 1.00 1.36
N GLN A 61 -7.34 0.15 2.22
CA GLN A 61 -7.22 -1.27 1.96
C GLN A 61 -8.61 -1.89 1.94
N VAL A 62 -8.96 -2.56 0.85
CA VAL A 62 -10.23 -3.28 0.73
C VAL A 62 -10.07 -4.71 1.23
N ALA A 63 -11.01 -5.18 2.03
CA ALA A 63 -11.07 -6.55 2.47
C ALA A 63 -12.52 -7.07 2.51
N HIS A 64 -12.70 -8.39 2.54
CA HIS A 64 -13.99 -9.00 2.77
C HIS A 64 -13.90 -10.12 3.81
N PHE A 65 -15.03 -10.36 4.45
CA PHE A 65 -15.23 -11.47 5.38
C PHE A 65 -16.70 -11.88 5.40
N ASP A 66 -16.98 -13.09 5.87
CA ASP A 66 -18.33 -13.60 6.08
C ASP A 66 -18.63 -13.61 7.58
N LEU A 67 -19.73 -13.00 7.99
CA LEU A 67 -20.13 -12.91 9.41
C LEU A 67 -21.63 -13.11 9.54
N ASN A 68 -22.04 -13.99 10.48
CA ASN A 68 -23.45 -14.13 10.83
C ASN A 68 -23.80 -13.12 11.93
N THR A 69 -24.50 -12.06 11.56
CA THR A 69 -24.90 -10.98 12.47
C THR A 69 -26.21 -10.34 12.02
N ASP A 70 -27.00 -9.88 12.97
CA ASP A 70 -28.22 -9.10 12.72
C ASP A 70 -27.93 -7.58 12.70
N LEU A 71 -26.69 -7.17 12.90
CA LEU A 71 -26.32 -5.77 12.86
C LEU A 71 -26.33 -5.25 11.41
N ASP A 72 -26.90 -4.07 11.21
CA ASP A 72 -26.74 -3.33 9.96
C ASP A 72 -25.27 -2.87 9.79
N THR A 73 -24.90 -2.49 8.57
CA THR A 73 -23.50 -2.15 8.21
C THR A 73 -22.96 -0.96 8.99
N CYS A 74 -23.78 0.04 9.29
CA CYS A 74 -23.38 1.22 10.05
C CYS A 74 -23.09 0.86 11.52
N THR A 75 -23.98 0.09 12.12
CA THR A 75 -23.84 -0.41 13.50
C THR A 75 -22.66 -1.37 13.63
N LEU A 76 -22.49 -2.28 12.68
CA LEU A 76 -21.35 -3.20 12.63
C LEU A 76 -20.03 -2.43 12.53
N MET A 77 -19.91 -1.46 11.60
CA MET A 77 -18.74 -0.62 11.45
C MET A 77 -18.38 0.12 12.75
N LYS A 78 -19.37 0.74 13.40
CA LYS A 78 -19.18 1.41 14.70
C LYS A 78 -18.72 0.45 15.78
N ALA A 79 -19.31 -0.74 15.85
CA ALA A 79 -18.96 -1.75 16.84
C ALA A 79 -17.54 -2.30 16.63
N ILE A 80 -17.12 -2.49 15.36
CA ILE A 80 -15.75 -2.87 15.01
C ILE A 80 -14.79 -1.75 15.44
N ASN A 81 -15.05 -0.52 15.03
CA ASN A 81 -14.17 0.63 15.33
C ASN A 81 -14.06 0.91 16.84
N ALA A 82 -15.10 0.67 17.63
CA ALA A 82 -15.05 0.81 19.07
C ALA A 82 -14.07 -0.16 19.76
N LYS A 83 -13.73 -1.28 19.10
CA LYS A 83 -12.81 -2.31 19.60
C LYS A 83 -11.47 -2.35 18.86
N CYS A 84 -11.37 -1.68 17.72
CA CYS A 84 -10.12 -1.59 16.96
C CYS A 84 -9.01 -0.91 17.78
N PRO A 85 -7.75 -1.33 17.60
CA PRO A 85 -6.61 -0.51 17.98
C PRO A 85 -6.69 0.88 17.33
N LYS A 86 -6.15 1.90 18.00
CA LYS A 86 -6.23 3.31 17.53
C LYS A 86 -5.54 3.57 16.18
N ASP A 87 -4.70 2.66 15.76
CA ASP A 87 -3.95 2.69 14.49
C ASP A 87 -4.67 1.93 13.35
N ILE A 88 -5.90 1.42 13.58
CA ILE A 88 -6.75 0.79 12.55
C ILE A 88 -8.17 1.38 12.64
N ILE A 89 -8.72 1.78 11.50
CA ILE A 89 -10.12 2.25 11.41
C ILE A 89 -10.80 1.70 10.15
N ILE A 90 -12.03 1.24 10.29
CA ILE A 90 -12.91 0.89 9.17
C ILE A 90 -13.64 2.17 8.74
N VAL A 91 -13.49 2.56 7.49
CA VAL A 91 -14.08 3.80 6.94
C VAL A 91 -15.31 3.53 6.08
N GLU A 92 -15.45 2.31 5.56
CA GLU A 92 -16.63 1.86 4.80
C GLU A 92 -16.95 0.42 5.17
N CYS A 93 -18.24 0.08 5.16
CA CYS A 93 -18.74 -1.28 5.38
C CYS A 93 -20.02 -1.48 4.58
N ASP A 94 -20.00 -2.43 3.64
CA ASP A 94 -21.13 -2.77 2.77
C ASP A 94 -21.40 -4.28 2.79
N VAL A 95 -22.66 -4.67 2.64
CA VAL A 95 -23.02 -6.05 2.27
C VAL A 95 -22.81 -6.21 0.77
N VAL A 96 -22.16 -7.29 0.37
CA VAL A 96 -21.85 -7.59 -1.03
C VAL A 96 -22.30 -9.01 -1.40
N PRO A 97 -22.49 -9.32 -2.69
CA PRO A 97 -22.76 -10.68 -3.15
C PRO A 97 -21.65 -11.66 -2.72
N THR A 98 -22.02 -12.92 -2.53
CA THR A 98 -21.11 -13.99 -2.10
C THR A 98 -19.97 -14.27 -3.09
N GLU A 99 -20.15 -13.89 -4.35
CA GLU A 99 -19.16 -13.99 -5.43
C GLU A 99 -18.06 -12.91 -5.32
N PHE A 100 -18.33 -11.82 -4.59
CA PHE A 100 -17.33 -10.77 -4.40
C PHE A 100 -16.10 -11.34 -3.68
N HIS A 101 -14.94 -11.08 -4.25
CA HIS A 101 -13.66 -11.46 -3.65
C HIS A 101 -12.67 -10.29 -3.73
N ALA A 102 -12.34 -9.69 -2.59
CA ALA A 102 -11.56 -8.45 -2.52
C ALA A 102 -10.29 -8.47 -3.39
N ARG A 103 -9.59 -9.63 -3.48
CA ARG A 103 -8.37 -9.75 -4.28
C ARG A 103 -8.63 -9.97 -5.77
N PHE A 104 -9.61 -10.82 -6.14
CA PHE A 104 -9.81 -11.24 -7.52
C PHE A 104 -10.72 -10.29 -8.30
N THR A 105 -11.60 -9.55 -7.61
CA THR A 105 -12.43 -8.53 -8.23
C THR A 105 -11.76 -7.15 -8.25
N ALA A 106 -10.58 -7.00 -7.63
CA ALA A 106 -9.80 -5.77 -7.71
C ALA A 106 -9.29 -5.53 -9.14
N VAL A 107 -9.59 -4.37 -9.69
CA VAL A 107 -9.17 -3.97 -11.04
C VAL A 107 -7.93 -3.11 -11.04
N ARG A 108 -7.65 -2.43 -9.92
CA ARG A 108 -6.48 -1.56 -9.77
C ARG A 108 -6.08 -1.39 -8.30
N SER A 109 -4.81 -1.11 -8.07
CA SER A 109 -4.26 -0.68 -6.79
C SER A 109 -3.45 0.59 -7.00
N THR A 110 -3.48 1.50 -6.02
CA THR A 110 -2.70 2.74 -6.05
C THR A 110 -1.78 2.78 -4.85
N TYR A 111 -0.51 3.08 -5.09
CA TYR A 111 0.48 3.33 -4.05
C TYR A 111 0.94 4.78 -4.10
N ARG A 112 1.17 5.35 -2.93
CA ARG A 112 1.79 6.65 -2.73
C ARG A 112 3.08 6.46 -1.93
N TYR A 113 4.22 6.79 -2.54
CA TYR A 113 5.51 6.79 -1.88
C TYR A 113 5.88 8.22 -1.51
N GLN A 114 6.11 8.48 -0.22
CA GLN A 114 6.31 9.84 0.29
C GLN A 114 7.77 10.09 0.59
N CYS A 115 8.30 11.20 0.03
CA CYS A 115 9.61 11.75 0.33
C CYS A 115 9.44 13.14 0.94
N TYR A 116 10.35 13.51 1.82
CA TYR A 116 10.33 14.82 2.47
C TYR A 116 11.68 15.52 2.31
N THR A 117 11.68 16.71 1.72
CA THR A 117 12.89 17.50 1.41
C THR A 117 13.18 18.59 2.47
N GLY A 118 12.54 18.52 3.64
CA GLY A 118 12.72 19.43 4.76
C GLY A 118 13.33 18.75 5.99
N THR A 119 13.32 19.46 7.10
CA THR A 119 13.93 19.02 8.36
C THR A 119 12.91 18.72 9.47
N ASN A 120 11.60 18.80 9.20
CA ASN A 120 10.58 18.63 10.21
C ASN A 120 10.46 17.14 10.66
N PRO A 121 10.79 16.82 11.93
CA PRO A 121 10.83 15.45 12.43
C PRO A 121 9.45 14.78 12.52
N LEU A 122 8.35 15.51 12.40
CA LEU A 122 7.00 14.93 12.42
C LEU A 122 6.73 14.01 11.22
N TYR A 123 7.47 14.18 10.11
CA TYR A 123 7.34 13.36 8.91
C TYR A 123 8.25 12.12 8.87
N ARG A 124 9.11 11.90 9.90
CA ARG A 124 10.14 10.85 9.91
C ARG A 124 9.61 9.42 9.78
N ASN A 125 8.40 9.16 10.26
CA ASN A 125 7.80 7.83 10.23
C ASN A 125 6.92 7.58 8.98
N GLN A 126 6.67 8.62 8.18
CA GLN A 126 5.74 8.56 7.06
C GLN A 126 6.40 8.88 5.71
N SER A 127 7.65 9.35 5.72
CA SER A 127 8.35 9.75 4.52
C SER A 127 9.84 9.43 4.58
N TRP A 128 10.44 9.28 3.42
CA TRP A 128 11.88 9.18 3.26
C TRP A 128 12.49 10.58 3.15
N PHE A 129 13.38 10.94 4.07
CA PHE A 129 14.03 12.24 4.07
C PHE A 129 15.13 12.27 3.02
N LEU A 130 15.06 13.24 2.13
CA LEU A 130 15.96 13.40 0.99
C LEU A 130 16.32 14.88 0.80
N PRO A 131 17.44 15.18 0.11
CA PRO A 131 17.71 16.52 -0.38
C PRO A 131 16.65 16.94 -1.41
N GLU A 132 16.78 18.16 -1.93
CA GLU A 132 15.93 18.66 -3.01
C GLU A 132 15.90 17.69 -4.20
N LEU A 133 14.73 17.50 -4.77
CA LEU A 133 14.48 16.58 -5.90
C LEU A 133 13.95 17.38 -7.11
N ASP A 134 14.50 17.12 -8.28
CA ASP A 134 13.98 17.65 -9.54
C ASP A 134 12.76 16.85 -10.01
N ILE A 135 11.59 17.46 -9.84
CA ILE A 135 10.29 16.84 -10.15
C ILE A 135 10.10 16.59 -11.65
N ASP A 136 10.62 17.46 -12.49
CA ASP A 136 10.49 17.35 -13.95
C ASP A 136 11.29 16.14 -14.46
N THR A 137 12.52 15.98 -13.99
CA THR A 137 13.35 14.81 -14.30
C THR A 137 12.74 13.53 -13.74
N LEU A 138 12.26 13.52 -12.50
CA LEU A 138 11.55 12.35 -11.91
C LEU A 138 10.34 11.95 -12.76
N ASN A 139 9.54 12.91 -13.19
CA ASN A 139 8.37 12.64 -14.04
C ASN A 139 8.77 12.15 -15.43
N SER A 140 9.82 12.70 -16.03
CA SER A 140 10.32 12.24 -17.33
C SER A 140 10.72 10.76 -17.32
N ILE A 141 11.43 10.32 -16.28
CA ILE A 141 11.83 8.91 -16.10
C ILE A 141 10.60 8.04 -15.83
N SER A 142 9.71 8.51 -14.94
CA SER A 142 8.54 7.72 -14.50
C SER A 142 7.52 7.46 -15.61
N LYS A 143 7.47 8.29 -16.65
CA LYS A 143 6.63 8.06 -17.84
C LYS A 143 6.96 6.74 -18.54
N ASN A 144 8.20 6.26 -18.47
CA ASN A 144 8.63 5.00 -19.08
C ASN A 144 8.03 3.78 -18.38
N LEU A 145 7.43 3.94 -17.19
CA LEU A 145 6.76 2.86 -16.47
C LEU A 145 5.33 2.62 -16.98
N LEU A 146 4.74 3.57 -17.74
CA LEU A 146 3.35 3.46 -18.21
C LEU A 146 3.22 2.32 -19.22
N GLY A 147 2.07 1.61 -19.15
CA GLY A 147 1.77 0.46 -20.01
C GLY A 147 2.14 -0.87 -19.38
N THR A 148 2.24 -1.90 -20.23
CA THR A 148 2.52 -3.29 -19.83
C THR A 148 4.01 -3.57 -19.91
N HIS A 149 4.63 -3.89 -18.79
CA HIS A 149 6.06 -4.22 -18.70
C HIS A 149 6.31 -5.42 -17.81
N ASP A 150 7.47 -6.05 -18.01
CA ASP A 150 8.01 -7.06 -17.10
C ASP A 150 8.79 -6.38 -15.97
N PHE A 151 8.29 -6.52 -14.74
CA PHE A 151 8.90 -5.92 -13.54
C PHE A 151 9.69 -6.91 -12.69
N LEU A 152 10.18 -8.02 -13.26
CA LEU A 152 10.97 -9.01 -12.52
C LEU A 152 12.17 -8.37 -11.81
N SER A 153 12.91 -7.50 -12.50
CA SER A 153 14.10 -6.80 -11.95
C SER A 153 13.77 -5.85 -10.80
N PHE A 154 12.52 -5.43 -10.67
CA PHE A 154 12.02 -4.55 -9.61
C PHE A 154 11.22 -5.31 -8.55
N SER A 155 11.43 -6.61 -8.40
CA SER A 155 10.69 -7.43 -7.45
C SER A 155 11.60 -8.36 -6.67
N LYS A 156 11.18 -8.69 -5.44
CA LYS A 156 11.79 -9.81 -4.73
C LYS A 156 11.33 -11.11 -5.40
N TRP A 157 12.29 -11.88 -5.92
CA TRP A 157 12.00 -13.12 -6.61
C TRP A 157 11.27 -14.14 -5.71
N ASN A 158 10.23 -14.79 -6.26
CA ASN A 158 9.49 -15.84 -5.60
C ASN A 158 9.08 -16.89 -6.65
N LYS A 159 9.38 -18.17 -6.38
CA LYS A 159 9.03 -19.32 -7.25
C LYS A 159 7.53 -19.45 -7.58
N GLN A 160 6.64 -18.83 -6.79
CA GLN A 160 5.19 -18.90 -6.94
C GLN A 160 4.60 -17.81 -7.84
N ILE A 161 5.43 -16.97 -8.46
CA ILE A 161 4.95 -15.89 -9.33
C ILE A 161 4.65 -16.48 -10.71
N ASN A 162 3.38 -16.51 -11.11
CA ASN A 162 2.95 -16.99 -12.42
C ASN A 162 3.26 -16.00 -13.55
N SER A 163 3.36 -14.71 -13.27
CA SER A 163 3.68 -13.66 -14.24
C SER A 163 4.30 -12.46 -13.53
N THR A 164 5.33 -11.88 -14.12
CA THR A 164 5.99 -10.65 -13.67
C THR A 164 5.52 -9.42 -14.45
N GLN A 165 4.63 -9.61 -15.43
CA GLN A 165 4.02 -8.50 -16.15
C GLN A 165 3.00 -7.77 -15.29
N CYS A 166 3.06 -6.43 -15.32
CA CYS A 166 2.10 -5.55 -14.70
C CYS A 166 1.72 -4.43 -15.67
N ASP A 167 0.45 -4.01 -15.63
CA ASP A 167 -0.05 -2.88 -16.39
C ASP A 167 -0.07 -1.66 -15.46
N ILE A 168 0.71 -0.63 -15.80
CA ILE A 168 0.77 0.62 -15.06
C ILE A 168 -0.08 1.67 -15.77
N PHE A 169 -1.11 2.15 -15.08
CA PHE A 169 -2.08 3.12 -15.58
C PHE A 169 -1.71 4.56 -15.26
N GLN A 170 -1.00 4.76 -14.17
CA GLN A 170 -0.53 6.07 -13.71
C GLN A 170 0.85 5.93 -13.07
N SER A 171 1.72 6.90 -13.36
CA SER A 171 3.03 7.01 -12.75
C SER A 171 3.43 8.49 -12.78
N ALA A 172 3.39 9.15 -11.61
CA ALA A 172 3.61 10.58 -11.53
C ALA A 172 4.16 11.01 -10.17
N TRP A 173 5.04 12.01 -10.19
CA TRP A 173 5.56 12.70 -9.03
C TRP A 173 4.90 14.07 -8.89
N THR A 174 4.50 14.40 -7.68
CA THR A 174 3.97 15.71 -7.32
C THR A 174 4.74 16.27 -6.13
N LYS A 175 4.84 17.59 -6.05
CA LYS A 175 5.45 18.30 -4.92
C LYS A 175 4.45 19.28 -4.35
N GLU A 176 4.26 19.20 -3.04
CA GLU A 176 3.47 20.14 -2.26
C GLU A 176 4.32 20.60 -1.07
N ASN A 177 4.80 21.83 -1.13
CA ASN A 177 5.81 22.34 -0.21
C ASN A 177 7.07 21.44 -0.22
N ASN A 178 7.42 20.89 0.95
CA ASN A 178 8.56 19.96 1.10
C ASN A 178 8.16 18.49 0.98
N MET A 179 6.90 18.17 0.71
CA MET A 179 6.44 16.79 0.51
C MET A 179 6.46 16.47 -0.98
N VAL A 180 7.22 15.46 -1.36
CA VAL A 180 7.29 14.91 -2.71
C VAL A 180 6.66 13.52 -2.69
N ILE A 181 5.68 13.31 -3.57
CA ILE A 181 4.85 12.10 -3.57
C ILE A 181 4.92 11.44 -4.95
N PHE A 182 5.38 10.20 -4.97
CA PHE A 182 5.25 9.33 -6.13
C PHE A 182 3.93 8.58 -6.05
N THR A 183 3.04 8.81 -7.00
CA THR A 183 1.77 8.08 -7.13
C THR A 183 1.87 7.13 -8.31
N ILE A 184 1.67 5.84 -8.05
CA ILE A 184 1.66 4.81 -9.07
C ILE A 184 0.39 3.95 -8.95
N THR A 185 -0.30 3.74 -10.07
CA THR A 185 -1.52 2.94 -10.15
C THR A 185 -1.34 1.86 -11.21
N GLY A 186 -1.66 0.62 -10.88
CA GLY A 186 -1.56 -0.50 -11.80
C GLY A 186 -2.58 -1.59 -11.48
N ASN A 187 -2.70 -2.59 -12.38
CA ASN A 187 -3.57 -3.75 -12.19
C ASN A 187 -3.10 -4.63 -11.03
N ARG A 188 -1.80 -4.68 -10.80
CA ARG A 188 -1.13 -5.42 -9.72
C ARG A 188 0.27 -4.89 -9.48
N PHE A 189 0.83 -5.23 -8.32
CA PHE A 189 2.23 -4.97 -7.98
C PHE A 189 2.89 -6.23 -7.44
N LEU A 190 4.17 -6.39 -7.73
CA LEU A 190 5.01 -7.46 -7.22
C LEU A 190 5.57 -7.09 -5.85
N HIS A 191 6.11 -8.09 -5.14
CA HIS A 191 6.68 -7.89 -3.81
C HIS A 191 7.84 -6.87 -3.84
N ASN A 192 7.78 -5.84 -3.02
CA ASN A 192 8.71 -4.71 -2.95
C ASN A 192 8.79 -3.82 -4.22
N MET A 193 7.98 -4.05 -5.25
CA MET A 193 8.11 -3.38 -6.55
C MET A 193 8.11 -1.85 -6.43
N VAL A 194 7.16 -1.27 -5.71
CA VAL A 194 7.06 0.20 -5.57
C VAL A 194 8.30 0.77 -4.86
N ARG A 195 8.84 0.08 -3.86
CA ARG A 195 10.07 0.49 -3.16
C ARG A 195 11.28 0.50 -4.08
N TYR A 196 11.46 -0.56 -4.89
CA TYR A 196 12.57 -0.63 -5.84
C TYR A 196 12.44 0.42 -6.94
N LEU A 197 11.25 0.60 -7.50
CA LEU A 197 10.99 1.65 -8.50
C LEU A 197 11.32 3.04 -7.95
N SER A 198 10.74 3.40 -6.80
CA SER A 198 10.99 4.70 -6.17
C SER A 198 12.47 4.93 -5.87
N GLY A 199 13.13 3.92 -5.28
CA GLY A 199 14.55 3.99 -4.95
C GLY A 199 15.45 4.14 -6.18
N THR A 200 15.18 3.39 -7.26
CA THR A 200 15.95 3.45 -8.51
C THR A 200 15.78 4.79 -9.22
N ILE A 201 14.54 5.29 -9.33
CA ILE A 201 14.26 6.58 -9.98
C ILE A 201 14.94 7.72 -9.22
N ILE A 202 14.86 7.74 -7.89
CA ILE A 202 15.52 8.75 -7.06
C ILE A 202 17.04 8.67 -7.17
N ALA A 203 17.61 7.46 -7.17
CA ALA A 203 19.05 7.27 -7.30
C ALA A 203 19.56 7.76 -8.65
N ASP A 204 18.85 7.47 -9.73
CA ASP A 204 19.21 7.89 -11.09
C ASP A 204 19.25 9.43 -11.21
N VAL A 205 18.21 10.11 -10.71
CA VAL A 205 18.15 11.59 -10.68
C VAL A 205 19.27 12.17 -9.80
N SER A 206 19.53 11.59 -8.62
CA SER A 206 20.58 12.05 -7.73
C SER A 206 21.98 11.88 -8.34
N TYR A 207 22.22 10.80 -9.09
CA TYR A 207 23.49 10.55 -9.76
C TYR A 207 23.74 11.49 -10.94
N THR A 208 22.70 11.83 -11.72
CA THR A 208 22.81 12.79 -12.83
C THR A 208 23.16 14.20 -12.36
N HIS A 209 22.76 14.60 -11.16
CA HIS A 209 23.15 15.88 -10.55
C HIS A 209 24.59 15.90 -10.02
N LEU A 210 25.19 14.75 -9.71
CA LEU A 210 26.58 14.65 -9.25
C LEU A 210 27.59 14.62 -10.40
N THR A 211 27.16 14.30 -11.61
CA THR A 211 27.99 14.35 -12.83
C THR A 211 27.88 15.72 -13.52
N LEU A 212 28.28 16.80 -12.85
CA LEU A 212 28.63 18.03 -13.54
C LEU A 212 29.85 17.74 -14.47
N PRO A 213 29.78 18.12 -15.76
CA PRO A 213 30.95 17.98 -16.64
C PRO A 213 32.06 18.81 -16.08
N THR A 214 33.12 18.19 -15.59
CA THR A 214 34.40 18.85 -15.39
C THR A 214 34.87 19.31 -16.77
N LYS A 215 34.60 20.57 -17.11
CA LYS A 215 35.33 21.24 -18.19
C LYS A 215 36.79 21.34 -17.73
N CYS A 216 37.62 20.39 -18.10
CA CYS A 216 39.02 20.61 -18.21
C CYS A 216 39.23 21.59 -19.40
N SER A 217 39.44 22.87 -19.09
CA SER A 217 40.09 23.79 -20.03
C SER A 217 41.58 23.54 -19.91
N VAL A 218 42.16 23.08 -21.01
CA VAL A 218 43.59 23.12 -21.27
C VAL A 218 43.98 24.53 -21.73
#